data_ed28a285700f06cfc202a93e22f2f7f4
#
_entry.id   ed28a285700f06cfc202a93e22f2f7f4
#
_cell.length_a   1.000
_cell.length_b   1.000
_cell.length_c   1.000
_cell.angle_alpha   90.00
_cell.angle_beta   90.00
_cell.angle_gamma   90.00
#
_symmetry.space_group_name_H-M   'P 1'
#
loop_
_entity.id
_entity.type
_entity.pdbx_description
1 polymer ?
#
loop_
_entity_poly.entity_id
_entity_poly.type
_entity_poly.pdbx_seq_one_letter_code
_entity_poly.pdbx_strand_id
1 'polypeptide(L)'
;MKVEPIHHVPMRREYNSPFSAAYSIEGGRLVFFSGCCTVPTYHRHPHDPDEERQWLAGDFREQTERTFVHIKEILDAAGAQMKDVMKLTIFYDADGKPEYPQ
;
A
#
# COMPACT_ATOMS: atom_id res chain seq x y z
N MET A 1 -5.03 -16.94 -12.39
CA MET A 1 -4.51 -16.85 -11.01
C MET A 1 -5.56 -17.39 -10.06
N LYS A 2 -5.15 -18.22 -9.15
CA LYS A 2 -6.04 -18.82 -8.16
C LYS A 2 -5.61 -18.37 -6.77
N VAL A 3 -6.54 -17.77 -6.04
CA VAL A 3 -6.30 -17.28 -4.68
C VAL A 3 -7.21 -18.05 -3.75
N GLU A 4 -6.64 -18.72 -2.76
CA GLU A 4 -7.39 -19.51 -1.80
C GLU A 4 -7.09 -19.07 -0.37
N PRO A 5 -8.12 -18.86 0.45
CA PRO A 5 -7.90 -18.59 1.86
C PRO A 5 -7.44 -19.85 2.60
N ILE A 6 -6.61 -19.65 3.59
CA ILE A 6 -6.12 -20.72 4.47
C ILE A 6 -6.54 -20.39 5.88
N HIS A 7 -7.19 -21.34 6.53
CA HIS A 7 -7.61 -21.21 7.90
C HIS A 7 -6.91 -22.26 8.75
N HIS A 8 -6.31 -21.84 9.86
CA HIS A 8 -5.62 -22.77 10.80
C HIS A 8 -6.58 -23.44 11.78
N VAL A 9 -7.82 -22.94 11.86
CA VAL A 9 -8.93 -23.55 12.60
C VAL A 9 -10.19 -23.42 11.75
N PRO A 10 -11.22 -24.22 11.97
CA PRO A 10 -12.47 -24.07 11.25
C PRO A 10 -13.06 -22.66 11.48
N MET A 11 -13.48 -22.02 10.40
CA MET A 11 -14.12 -20.72 10.51
C MET A 11 -15.48 -20.84 11.16
N ARG A 12 -15.74 -19.95 12.09
CA ARG A 12 -17.03 -19.87 12.80
C ARG A 12 -17.62 -18.47 12.59
N ARG A 13 -18.93 -18.43 12.54
CA ARG A 13 -19.67 -17.18 12.32
C ARG A 13 -19.38 -16.14 13.39
N GLU A 14 -19.21 -16.57 14.64
CA GLU A 14 -18.96 -15.68 15.77
C GLU A 14 -17.59 -14.98 15.71
N TYR A 15 -16.67 -15.47 14.90
CA TYR A 15 -15.37 -14.80 14.77
C TYR A 15 -15.49 -13.45 14.07
N ASN A 16 -16.43 -13.33 13.15
CA ASN A 16 -16.72 -12.07 12.45
C ASN A 16 -15.46 -11.37 11.97
N SER A 17 -14.49 -12.12 11.48
CA SER A 17 -13.21 -11.58 11.01
C SER A 17 -13.31 -11.20 9.53
N PRO A 18 -12.87 -10.00 9.17
CA PRO A 18 -12.91 -9.55 7.78
C PRO A 18 -11.74 -10.06 6.94
N PHE A 19 -10.91 -10.92 7.47
CA PHE A 19 -9.71 -11.44 6.81
C PHE A 19 -9.56 -12.93 7.09
N SER A 20 -8.72 -13.58 6.31
CA SER A 20 -8.32 -14.96 6.51
C SER A 20 -6.92 -15.02 7.12
N ALA A 21 -6.60 -16.10 7.82
CA ALA A 21 -5.29 -16.27 8.46
C ALA A 21 -4.16 -16.19 7.43
N ALA A 22 -4.38 -16.74 6.24
CA ALA A 22 -3.41 -16.71 5.15
C ALA A 22 -4.13 -16.92 3.82
N TYR A 23 -3.42 -16.64 2.74
CA TYR A 23 -3.88 -16.91 1.38
C TYR A 23 -2.77 -17.60 0.61
N SER A 24 -3.14 -18.58 -0.20
CA SER A 24 -2.23 -19.14 -1.20
C SER A 24 -2.57 -18.57 -2.57
N ILE A 25 -1.56 -18.41 -3.39
CA ILE A 25 -1.68 -17.88 -4.75
C ILE A 25 -1.02 -18.86 -5.70
N GLU A 26 -1.77 -19.28 -6.71
CA GLU A 26 -1.25 -20.14 -7.77
C GLU A 26 -1.45 -19.47 -9.12
N GLY A 27 -0.42 -19.55 -9.96
CA GLY A 27 -0.42 -18.95 -11.29
C GLY A 27 -0.28 -17.44 -11.23
N GLY A 28 -0.31 -16.82 -12.40
CA GLY A 28 -0.15 -15.39 -12.51
C GLY A 28 1.29 -14.94 -12.37
N ARG A 29 1.47 -13.66 -12.06
CA ARG A 29 2.78 -13.01 -11.99
C ARG A 29 2.84 -12.17 -10.71
N LEU A 30 3.94 -12.32 -9.99
CA LEU A 30 4.19 -11.48 -8.81
C LEU A 30 4.84 -10.17 -9.25
N VAL A 31 4.36 -9.07 -8.71
CA VAL A 31 4.92 -7.74 -8.97
C VAL A 31 5.25 -7.11 -7.63
N PHE A 32 6.49 -6.72 -7.46
CA PHE A 32 6.96 -6.03 -6.26
C PHE A 32 7.19 -4.57 -6.61
N PHE A 33 6.65 -3.69 -5.79
CA PHE A 33 6.81 -2.25 -5.98
C PHE A 33 8.03 -1.77 -5.19
N SER A 34 8.73 -0.79 -5.76
CA SER A 34 9.61 0.06 -4.98
C SER A 34 8.77 0.87 -4.00
N GLY A 35 9.41 1.45 -3.00
CA GLY A 35 8.69 2.27 -2.03
C GLY A 35 7.93 3.40 -2.71
N CYS A 36 6.71 3.63 -2.26
CA CYS A 36 5.86 4.73 -2.72
C CYS A 36 5.61 5.68 -1.56
N CYS A 37 5.62 6.96 -1.86
CA CYS A 37 5.32 7.99 -0.87
C CYS A 37 4.60 9.16 -1.55
N THR A 38 4.47 10.29 -0.86
CA THR A 38 3.85 11.48 -1.42
C THR A 38 4.62 12.06 -2.61
N VAL A 39 5.93 11.75 -2.71
CA VAL A 39 6.79 12.18 -3.82
C VAL A 39 6.61 11.20 -4.98
N PRO A 40 6.48 11.69 -6.23
CA PRO A 40 6.43 10.79 -7.38
C PRO A 40 7.64 9.87 -7.44
N THR A 41 7.44 8.61 -7.82
CA THR A 41 8.52 7.62 -7.88
C THR A 41 9.66 8.11 -8.80
N TYR A 42 9.30 8.66 -9.95
CA TYR A 42 10.29 9.24 -10.87
C TYR A 42 10.17 10.75 -10.86
N HIS A 43 11.27 11.40 -10.62
CA HIS A 43 11.36 12.85 -10.61
C HIS A 43 12.80 13.26 -10.94
N ARG A 44 12.98 14.48 -11.35
CA ARG A 44 14.32 14.97 -11.73
C ARG A 44 15.15 15.31 -10.49
N HIS A 45 16.46 15.25 -10.66
CA HIS A 45 17.43 15.70 -9.67
C HIS A 45 18.36 16.74 -10.28
N PRO A 46 18.72 17.81 -9.55
CA PRO A 46 18.25 18.14 -8.19
C PRO A 46 16.76 18.48 -8.19
N HIS A 47 16.13 18.37 -7.02
CA HIS A 47 14.73 18.69 -6.88
C HIS A 47 14.47 20.17 -7.13
N ASP A 48 13.39 20.49 -7.82
CA ASP A 48 12.88 21.84 -7.89
C ASP A 48 12.21 22.18 -6.56
N PRO A 49 12.63 23.26 -5.86
CA PRO A 49 12.07 23.58 -4.55
C PRO A 49 10.55 23.80 -4.57
N ASP A 50 10.01 24.35 -5.66
CA ASP A 50 8.56 24.58 -5.76
C ASP A 50 7.80 23.26 -5.91
N GLU A 51 8.30 22.36 -6.76
CA GLU A 51 7.71 21.01 -6.89
C GLU A 51 7.80 20.26 -5.58
N GLU A 52 8.95 20.28 -4.92
CA GLU A 52 9.16 19.60 -3.64
C GLU A 52 8.17 20.07 -2.59
N ARG A 53 7.92 21.37 -2.50
CA ARG A 53 6.91 21.89 -1.58
C ARG A 53 5.53 21.35 -1.86
N GLN A 54 5.16 21.19 -3.14
CA GLN A 54 3.88 20.62 -3.52
C GLN A 54 3.79 19.13 -3.14
N TRP A 55 4.88 18.39 -3.36
CA TRP A 55 4.90 16.96 -3.02
C TRP A 55 4.75 16.70 -1.52
N LEU A 56 5.31 17.58 -0.70
CA LEU A 56 5.34 17.41 0.75
C LEU A 56 4.22 18.16 1.47
N ALA A 57 3.42 18.91 0.73
CA ALA A 57 2.37 19.73 1.32
C ALA A 57 1.25 18.88 1.93
N GLY A 58 0.58 19.48 2.90
CA GLY A 58 -0.60 18.87 3.48
C GLY A 58 -0.31 18.01 4.71
N ASP A 59 -1.39 17.53 5.29
CA ASP A 59 -1.34 16.68 6.46
C ASP A 59 -1.15 15.19 6.08
N PHE A 60 -1.20 14.34 7.08
CA PHE A 60 -1.04 12.89 6.88
C PHE A 60 -2.07 12.33 5.90
N ARG A 61 -3.32 12.79 5.99
CA ARG A 61 -4.37 12.33 5.09
C ARG A 61 -4.08 12.69 3.64
N GLU A 62 -3.72 13.94 3.39
CA GLU A 62 -3.43 14.42 2.04
C GLU A 62 -2.21 13.73 1.45
N GLN A 63 -1.17 13.52 2.26
CA GLN A 63 0.01 12.79 1.84
C GLN A 63 -0.31 11.33 1.54
N THR A 64 -1.18 10.70 2.34
CA THR A 64 -1.63 9.33 2.11
C THR A 64 -2.41 9.22 0.81
N GLU A 65 -3.34 10.13 0.57
CA GLU A 65 -4.12 10.15 -0.67
C GLU A 65 -3.21 10.27 -1.89
N ARG A 66 -2.21 11.14 -1.81
CA ARG A 66 -1.26 11.35 -2.90
C ARG A 66 -0.41 10.10 -3.13
N THR A 67 -0.01 9.44 -2.06
CA THR A 67 0.72 8.17 -2.14
C THR A 67 -0.09 7.10 -2.86
N PHE A 68 -1.38 6.98 -2.55
CA PHE A 68 -2.24 6.01 -3.21
C PHE A 68 -2.48 6.33 -4.69
N VAL A 69 -2.47 7.60 -5.06
CA VAL A 69 -2.49 7.98 -6.48
C VAL A 69 -1.28 7.39 -7.20
N HIS A 70 -0.09 7.51 -6.60
CA HIS A 70 1.12 6.95 -7.20
C HIS A 70 1.08 5.42 -7.26
N ILE A 71 0.57 4.77 -6.22
CA ILE A 71 0.40 3.32 -6.22
C ILE A 71 -0.53 2.90 -7.37
N LYS A 72 -1.63 3.61 -7.55
CA LYS A 72 -2.58 3.32 -8.62
C LYS A 72 -1.95 3.46 -10.00
N GLU A 73 -1.13 4.48 -10.20
CA GLU A 73 -0.43 4.68 -11.46
C GLU A 73 0.50 3.50 -11.79
N ILE A 74 1.18 2.98 -10.78
CA ILE A 74 2.07 1.83 -10.97
C ILE A 74 1.25 0.56 -11.22
N LEU A 75 0.15 0.38 -10.50
CA LEU A 75 -0.76 -0.75 -10.76
C LEU A 75 -1.29 -0.72 -12.19
N ASP A 76 -1.72 0.43 -12.66
CA ASP A 76 -2.18 0.59 -14.04
C ASP A 76 -1.09 0.22 -15.05
N ALA A 77 0.14 0.65 -14.81
CA ALA A 77 1.28 0.30 -15.66
C ALA A 77 1.58 -1.21 -15.64
N ALA A 78 1.32 -1.87 -14.54
CA ALA A 78 1.51 -3.31 -14.41
C ALA A 78 0.33 -4.13 -14.94
N GLY A 79 -0.75 -3.48 -15.35
CA GLY A 79 -1.96 -4.16 -15.80
C GLY A 79 -2.75 -4.77 -14.66
N ALA A 80 -2.64 -4.21 -13.46
CA ALA A 80 -3.27 -4.73 -12.24
C ALA A 80 -4.27 -3.73 -11.67
N GLN A 81 -5.01 -4.16 -10.67
CA GLN A 81 -6.00 -3.36 -9.96
C GLN A 81 -5.74 -3.43 -8.45
N MET A 82 -6.34 -2.51 -7.70
CA MET A 82 -6.20 -2.51 -6.24
C MET A 82 -6.61 -3.84 -5.60
N LYS A 83 -7.60 -4.51 -6.15
CA LYS A 83 -8.04 -5.83 -5.65
C LYS A 83 -6.97 -6.91 -5.77
N ASP A 84 -5.95 -6.68 -6.58
CA ASP A 84 -4.85 -7.63 -6.78
C ASP A 84 -3.73 -7.46 -5.77
N VAL A 85 -3.80 -6.42 -4.94
CA VAL A 85 -2.80 -6.16 -3.90
C VAL A 85 -2.97 -7.19 -2.78
N MET A 86 -1.91 -8.00 -2.55
CA MET A 86 -1.94 -9.07 -1.56
C MET A 86 -1.29 -8.66 -0.25
N LYS A 87 -0.35 -7.75 -0.28
CA LYS A 87 0.35 -7.27 0.91
C LYS A 87 0.72 -5.82 0.75
N LEU A 88 0.51 -5.06 1.82
CA LEU A 88 0.91 -3.67 1.90
C LEU A 88 1.58 -3.44 3.25
N THR A 89 2.78 -2.87 3.23
CA THR A 89 3.48 -2.46 4.44
C THR A 89 3.55 -0.95 4.46
N ILE A 90 3.10 -0.35 5.55
CA ILE A 90 3.00 1.10 5.68
C ILE A 90 3.90 1.55 6.83
N PHE A 91 4.79 2.49 6.53
CA PHE A 91 5.59 3.18 7.53
C PHE A 91 5.10 4.63 7.61
N TYR A 92 4.87 5.11 8.81
CA TYR A 92 4.43 6.49 9.00
C TYR A 92 5.09 7.08 10.24
N ASP A 93 5.20 8.41 10.24
CA ASP A 93 5.73 9.16 11.38
C ASP A 93 4.55 9.74 12.16
N ALA A 94 4.47 9.39 13.42
CA ALA A 94 3.44 9.90 14.33
C ALA A 94 4.00 11.06 15.17
N ASP A 95 4.55 12.08 14.49
CA ASP A 95 5.11 13.28 15.12
C ASP A 95 6.21 12.97 16.15
N GLY A 96 7.04 11.96 15.86
CA GLY A 96 8.12 11.56 16.74
C GLY A 96 7.66 10.86 18.00
N LYS A 97 6.39 10.49 18.10
CA LYS A 97 5.86 9.73 19.24
C LYS A 97 5.77 8.26 18.87
N PRO A 98 6.55 7.39 19.50
CA PRO A 98 6.54 5.96 19.19
C PRO A 98 5.36 5.24 19.84
N GLU A 99 4.20 5.84 19.87
CA GLU A 99 3.00 5.20 20.40
C GLU A 99 2.27 4.53 19.25
N TYR A 100 2.35 3.22 19.21
CA TYR A 100 1.60 2.43 18.26
C TYR A 100 0.25 2.09 18.87
N PRO A 101 -0.84 2.15 18.09
CA PRO A 101 -2.12 1.65 18.57
C PRO A 101 -1.96 0.19 18.96
N GLN A 102 -2.32 -0.11 20.18
CA GLN A 102 -2.29 -1.49 20.68
C GLN A 102 -3.50 -2.26 20.15
#